data_6af474d34ee330243fabddb961466878
#
_entry.id   6af474d34ee330243fabddb961466878
#
_cell.length_a   1.000
_cell.length_b   1.000
_cell.length_c   1.000
_cell.angle_alpha   90.00
_cell.angle_beta   90.00
_cell.angle_gamma   90.00
#
_symmetry.space_group_name_H-M   'P 1'
#
loop_
_entity.id
_entity.type
_entity.pdbx_description
1 polymer ?
#
loop_
_entity_poly.entity_id
_entity_poly.type
_entity_poly.pdbx_seq_one_letter_code
_entity_poly.pdbx_strand_id
1 'polypeptide(L)'
;MTKSQIEKFAVGYSSYPTDCVEEVLKVTNFDEDVTREILDDKEKTLAIWQNGTIMIDGVTLCCGYDFAEDAFSKKINIGYCPICGRKIVIKKPMKE
;
A
#
# COMPACT_ATOMS: atom_id res chain seq x y z
N MET A 1 12.60 -5.37 9.79
CA MET A 1 12.70 -4.39 10.89
C MET A 1 12.33 -4.99 12.21
N THR A 2 13.03 -4.60 13.27
CA THR A 2 12.64 -4.97 14.62
C THR A 2 11.56 -4.01 15.11
N LYS A 3 10.88 -4.38 16.21
CA LYS A 3 9.87 -3.53 16.82
C LYS A 3 10.43 -2.15 17.15
N SER A 4 11.66 -2.11 17.66
CA SER A 4 12.34 -0.85 18.00
C SER A 4 12.54 0.04 16.77
N GLN A 5 12.92 -0.57 15.66
CA GLN A 5 13.10 0.17 14.41
C GLN A 5 11.79 0.73 13.89
N ILE A 6 10.72 -0.05 14.01
CA ILE A 6 9.37 0.39 13.61
C ILE A 6 8.95 1.59 14.45
N GLU A 7 9.19 1.54 15.76
CA GLU A 7 8.83 2.63 16.65
C GLU A 7 9.61 3.90 16.31
N LYS A 8 10.89 3.77 16.00
CA LYS A 8 11.69 4.93 15.58
C LYS A 8 11.21 5.51 14.27
N PHE A 9 10.85 4.66 13.34
CA PHE A 9 10.29 5.12 12.07
C PHE A 9 8.99 5.87 12.29
N ALA A 10 8.14 5.34 13.18
CA ALA A 10 6.84 5.95 13.48
C ALA A 10 6.95 7.33 14.12
N VAL A 11 8.05 7.62 14.81
CA VAL A 11 8.25 8.95 15.40
C VAL A 11 8.22 10.04 14.33
N GLY A 12 8.71 9.75 13.13
CA GLY A 12 8.65 10.70 12.03
C GLY A 12 7.25 10.92 11.50
N TYR A 13 6.31 10.07 11.90
CA TYR A 13 4.91 10.13 11.47
C TYR A 13 4.00 10.12 12.68
N SER A 14 4.28 11.00 13.63
CA SER A 14 3.61 11.02 14.93
C SER A 14 2.09 11.27 14.85
N SER A 15 1.60 11.73 13.70
CA SER A 15 0.17 11.92 13.51
C SER A 15 -0.57 10.60 13.29
N TYR A 16 0.16 9.49 13.09
CA TYR A 16 -0.43 8.17 12.90
C TYR A 16 -0.11 7.25 14.07
N PRO A 17 -1.04 6.35 14.44
CA PRO A 17 -0.71 5.32 15.42
C PRO A 17 0.41 4.42 14.92
N THR A 18 1.20 3.89 15.84
CA THR A 18 2.28 2.98 15.49
C THR A 18 1.79 1.77 14.69
N ASP A 19 0.61 1.25 15.05
CA ASP A 19 0.03 0.12 14.33
C ASP A 19 -0.26 0.45 12.87
N CYS A 20 -0.68 1.69 12.62
CA CYS A 20 -0.94 2.15 11.26
C CYS A 20 0.36 2.16 10.44
N VAL A 21 1.41 2.73 11.03
CA VAL A 21 2.72 2.80 10.37
C VAL A 21 3.24 1.38 10.11
N GLU A 22 3.07 0.48 11.07
CA GLU A 22 3.50 -0.90 10.93
C GLU A 22 2.76 -1.60 9.80
N GLU A 23 1.45 -1.37 9.67
CA GLU A 23 0.68 -1.99 8.61
C GLU A 23 1.15 -1.52 7.23
N VAL A 24 1.43 -0.22 7.10
CA VAL A 24 1.93 0.32 5.84
C VAL A 24 3.30 -0.28 5.52
N LEU A 25 4.17 -0.41 6.53
CA LEU A 25 5.48 -1.04 6.33
C LEU A 25 5.34 -2.47 5.84
N LYS A 26 4.40 -3.23 6.41
CA LYS A 26 4.19 -4.61 5.99
C LYS A 26 3.74 -4.70 4.54
N VAL A 27 2.82 -3.83 4.14
CA VAL A 27 2.31 -3.83 2.78
C VAL A 27 3.41 -3.49 1.78
N THR A 28 4.34 -2.62 2.16
CA THR A 28 5.45 -2.25 1.28
C THR A 28 6.64 -3.21 1.40
N ASN A 29 6.47 -4.29 2.16
CA ASN A 29 7.53 -5.24 2.43
C ASN A 29 8.74 -4.59 3.08
N PHE A 30 8.46 -3.62 3.96
CA PHE A 30 9.45 -2.86 4.73
C PHE A 30 10.40 -2.02 3.86
N ASP A 31 9.91 -1.62 2.70
CA ASP A 31 10.65 -0.66 1.87
C ASP A 31 10.39 0.74 2.43
N GLU A 32 11.43 1.34 3.02
CA GLU A 32 11.28 2.62 3.71
C GLU A 32 10.92 3.78 2.79
N ASP A 33 11.48 3.81 1.59
CA ASP A 33 11.22 4.90 0.66
C ASP A 33 9.77 4.89 0.18
N VAL A 34 9.28 3.71 -0.19
CA VAL A 34 7.89 3.57 -0.61
C VAL A 34 6.95 3.83 0.55
N THR A 35 7.31 3.38 1.75
CA THR A 35 6.50 3.60 2.93
C THR A 35 6.36 5.09 3.24
N ARG A 36 7.44 5.86 3.14
CA ARG A 36 7.38 7.29 3.36
C ARG A 36 6.47 7.97 2.36
N GLU A 37 6.58 7.57 1.10
CA GLU A 37 5.73 8.13 0.05
C GLU A 37 4.25 7.88 0.33
N ILE A 38 3.93 6.68 0.79
CA ILE A 38 2.55 6.33 1.13
C ILE A 38 2.07 7.09 2.36
N LEU A 39 2.90 7.15 3.40
CA LEU A 39 2.52 7.83 4.63
C LEU A 39 2.32 9.33 4.44
N ASP A 40 2.97 9.92 3.45
CA ASP A 40 2.75 11.30 3.10
C ASP A 40 1.41 11.52 2.41
N ASP A 41 0.81 10.46 1.87
CA ASP A 41 -0.51 10.51 1.24
C ASP A 41 -1.53 9.95 2.22
N LYS A 42 -2.34 10.82 2.82
CA LYS A 42 -3.29 10.43 3.86
C LYS A 42 -4.33 9.44 3.35
N GLU A 43 -4.77 9.58 2.12
CA GLU A 43 -5.78 8.67 1.57
C GLU A 43 -5.22 7.26 1.41
N LYS A 44 -4.00 7.14 0.88
CA LYS A 44 -3.36 5.84 0.73
C LYS A 44 -3.08 5.20 2.08
N THR A 45 -2.61 6.00 3.03
CA THR A 45 -2.33 5.53 4.39
C THR A 45 -3.60 4.97 5.02
N LEU A 46 -4.69 5.72 4.94
CA LEU A 46 -5.96 5.29 5.50
C LEU A 46 -6.47 4.02 4.81
N ALA A 47 -6.35 3.95 3.50
CA ALA A 47 -6.81 2.79 2.75
C ALA A 47 -6.07 1.51 3.17
N ILE A 48 -4.76 1.61 3.34
CA ILE A 48 -3.97 0.45 3.79
C ILE A 48 -4.31 0.11 5.23
N TRP A 49 -4.43 1.12 6.08
CA TRP A 49 -4.79 0.91 7.48
C TRP A 49 -6.14 0.19 7.62
N GLN A 50 -7.06 0.47 6.71
CA GLN A 50 -8.36 -0.19 6.68
C GLN A 50 -8.33 -1.52 5.91
N ASN A 51 -7.19 -2.16 5.88
CA ASN A 51 -7.02 -3.48 5.28
C ASN A 51 -7.05 -3.47 3.75
N GLY A 52 -6.59 -2.37 3.18
CA GLY A 52 -6.49 -2.24 1.74
C GLY A 52 -5.05 -2.34 1.26
N THR A 53 -4.88 -2.09 -0.03
CA THR A 53 -3.56 -1.99 -0.65
C THR A 53 -3.64 -0.98 -1.78
N ILE A 54 -2.49 -0.63 -2.34
CA ILE A 54 -2.44 0.25 -3.50
C ILE A 54 -1.63 -0.41 -4.60
N MET A 55 -1.76 0.11 -5.81
CA MET A 55 -0.96 -0.36 -6.94
C MET A 55 0.02 0.73 -7.35
N ILE A 56 1.24 0.29 -7.66
CA ILE A 56 2.25 1.15 -8.27
C ILE A 56 2.67 0.46 -9.56
N ASP A 57 2.52 1.17 -10.67
CA ASP A 57 2.86 0.65 -12.01
C ASP A 57 2.15 -0.67 -12.32
N GLY A 58 0.92 -0.81 -11.85
CA GLY A 58 0.13 -2.00 -12.10
C GLY A 58 0.44 -3.19 -11.20
N VAL A 59 1.30 -3.00 -10.22
CA VAL A 59 1.71 -4.07 -9.29
C VAL A 59 1.15 -3.77 -7.90
N THR A 60 0.50 -4.76 -7.29
CA THR A 60 -0.02 -4.56 -5.92
C THR A 60 1.13 -4.57 -4.93
N LEU A 61 1.06 -3.68 -3.94
CA LEU A 61 2.10 -3.62 -2.91
C LEU A 61 2.01 -4.78 -1.93
N CYS A 62 0.80 -5.28 -1.69
CA CYS A 62 0.61 -6.33 -0.69
C CYS A 62 1.25 -7.67 -1.10
N CYS A 63 1.12 -8.06 -2.35
CA CYS A 63 1.57 -9.37 -2.82
C CYS A 63 2.46 -9.31 -4.05
N GLY A 64 2.66 -8.14 -4.63
CA GLY A 64 3.48 -8.01 -5.83
C GLY A 64 2.83 -8.59 -7.08
N TYR A 65 1.51 -8.68 -7.10
CA TYR A 65 0.79 -9.19 -8.27
C TYR A 65 0.80 -8.15 -9.39
N ASP A 66 1.26 -8.55 -10.56
CA ASP A 66 1.38 -7.65 -11.70
C ASP A 66 0.19 -7.82 -12.64
N PHE A 67 -0.74 -6.87 -12.60
CA PHE A 67 -1.91 -6.90 -13.48
C PHE A 67 -1.55 -6.69 -14.94
N ALA A 68 -0.44 -6.01 -15.22
CA ALA A 68 -0.06 -5.69 -16.59
C ALA A 68 0.32 -6.95 -17.38
N GLU A 69 0.84 -7.97 -16.69
CA GLU A 69 1.24 -9.21 -17.34
C GLU A 69 0.13 -10.23 -17.43
N ASP A 70 -0.99 -9.97 -16.76
CA ASP A 70 -2.12 -10.90 -16.76
C ASP A 70 -3.14 -10.47 -17.80
N ALA A 71 -3.30 -11.27 -18.86
CA ALA A 71 -4.25 -10.96 -19.93
C ALA A 71 -5.68 -10.85 -19.42
N PHE A 72 -6.01 -11.57 -18.34
CA PHE A 72 -7.35 -11.52 -17.77
C PHE A 72 -7.66 -10.19 -17.10
N SER A 73 -6.65 -9.51 -16.59
CA SER A 73 -6.86 -8.25 -15.86
C SER A 73 -7.46 -7.18 -16.74
N LYS A 74 -7.31 -7.29 -18.04
CA LYS A 74 -7.89 -6.31 -18.97
C LYS A 74 -9.41 -6.44 -19.07
N LYS A 75 -9.95 -7.58 -18.63
CA LYS A 75 -11.38 -7.84 -18.71
C LYS A 75 -12.07 -7.86 -17.37
N ILE A 76 -11.31 -7.73 -16.28
CA ILE A 76 -11.86 -7.76 -14.93
C ILE A 76 -11.70 -6.40 -14.27
N ASN A 77 -12.65 -6.07 -13.41
CA ASN A 77 -12.51 -4.89 -12.59
C ASN A 77 -11.38 -5.09 -11.60
N ILE A 78 -10.44 -4.14 -11.59
CA ILE A 78 -9.35 -4.17 -10.64
C ILE A 78 -9.86 -3.57 -9.34
N GLY A 79 -10.47 -4.40 -8.50
CA GLY A 79 -11.05 -3.95 -7.25
C GLY A 79 -10.37 -4.54 -6.03
N TYR A 80 -9.87 -5.76 -6.17
CA TYR A 80 -9.28 -6.50 -5.06
C TYR A 80 -8.04 -7.24 -5.53
N CYS A 81 -7.07 -7.38 -4.62
CA CYS A 81 -5.89 -8.18 -4.90
C CYS A 81 -6.32 -9.65 -5.02
N PRO A 82 -6.02 -10.32 -6.15
CA PRO A 82 -6.46 -11.72 -6.32
C PRO A 82 -5.70 -12.70 -5.44
N ILE A 83 -4.63 -12.27 -4.81
CA ILE A 83 -3.82 -13.14 -3.96
C ILE A 83 -4.31 -13.11 -2.53
N CYS A 84 -4.46 -11.92 -1.94
CA CYS A 84 -4.79 -11.79 -0.52
C CYS A 84 -6.18 -11.20 -0.26
N GLY A 85 -6.84 -10.71 -1.29
CA GLY A 85 -8.20 -10.16 -1.15
C GLY A 85 -8.29 -8.75 -0.61
N ARG A 86 -7.18 -8.06 -0.43
CA ARG A 86 -7.22 -6.68 0.04
C ARG A 86 -7.85 -5.78 -1.03
N LYS A 87 -8.64 -4.82 -0.58
CA LYS A 87 -9.25 -3.86 -1.50
C LYS A 87 -8.16 -2.98 -2.10
N ILE A 88 -8.15 -2.87 -3.42
CA ILE A 88 -7.16 -2.05 -4.12
C ILE A 88 -7.70 -0.64 -4.24
N VAL A 89 -6.91 0.33 -3.78
CA VAL A 89 -7.22 1.73 -3.94
C VAL A 89 -6.38 2.27 -5.08
N ILE A 90 -7.07 2.67 -6.15
CA ILE A 90 -6.40 3.22 -7.32
C ILE A 90 -6.63 4.72 -7.32
N LYS A 91 -5.54 5.46 -7.22
CA LYS A 91 -5.65 6.90 -7.35
C LYS A 91 -5.48 7.21 -8.82
N LYS A 92 -6.57 7.59 -9.47
CA LYS A 92 -6.54 7.90 -10.88
C LYS A 92 -5.71 9.15 -11.15
N PRO A 93 -4.99 9.18 -12.28
CA PRO A 93 -4.29 10.40 -12.66
C PRO A 93 -5.31 11.52 -12.82
N MET A 94 -4.88 12.66 -12.46
CA MET A 94 -5.75 13.80 -12.55
C MET A 94 -6.03 14.22 -13.96
N LYS A 95 -5.46 13.73 -14.93
CA LYS A 95 -5.72 14.11 -16.18
C LYS A 95 -6.56 13.34 -16.95
N GLU A 96 -6.97 13.42 -17.23
CA GLU A 96 -7.47 12.77 -17.89
C GLU A 96 -7.68 12.98 -18.41
#